data_9a87877fd4282b145d89dbe4bf70ab8d
#
_entry.id   9a87877fd4282b145d89dbe4bf70ab8d
#
_cell.length_a   1.000
_cell.length_b   1.000
_cell.length_c   1.000
_cell.angle_alpha   90.00
_cell.angle_beta   90.00
_cell.angle_gamma   90.00
#
_symmetry.space_group_name_H-M   'P 1'
#
loop_
_entity.id
_entity.type
_entity.pdbx_description
1 polymer ?
#
loop_
_entity_poly.entity_id
_entity_poly.type
_entity_poly.pdbx_seq_one_letter_code
_entity_poly.pdbx_strand_id
1 'polypeptide(L)'
;MDLNQLTDTLRHNAVMTVFFNVLMQQLGLPVPAFPTLLVVASLATDGAGLIPLLLVATVASVLADWVWYRAGRLFGYRVLTGLCRLSINPSSCVSQTEARFVRWGLPSLVVAKFLPGFSTVAPPIAGALRMNQIGFLGAAGLGAALWAGVALCLGWFLKDRVQAVMQFLDRDASSALIAVGLALLVWLSWKLWQRRRFKRLSAVPHITPLELLAALEAERPPLVLDLRGPAMVAEKGPIDGARLAQHQHPQDAVGDWPKDQPIVTICACPEDAGAIHAAHLLLEQGYQSVRPLQGGYEAWVAANQRDARPPSA
;
A
#
# COMPACT_ATOMS: atom_id res chain seq x y z
N MET A 1 -23.91 -13.16 -23.39
CA MET A 1 -22.65 -13.77 -23.86
C MET A 1 -22.57 -15.09 -23.11
N ASP A 2 -22.76 -16.22 -23.85
CA ASP A 2 -22.81 -17.53 -23.23
C ASP A 2 -21.45 -17.94 -22.72
N LEU A 3 -21.38 -18.61 -21.56
CA LEU A 3 -20.14 -19.09 -20.94
C LEU A 3 -19.31 -19.95 -21.89
N ASN A 4 -19.99 -20.71 -22.79
CA ASN A 4 -19.33 -21.49 -23.83
C ASN A 4 -18.56 -20.61 -24.84
N GLN A 5 -19.13 -19.48 -25.24
CA GLN A 5 -18.41 -18.49 -26.09
C GLN A 5 -17.24 -17.86 -25.36
N LEU A 6 -17.39 -17.60 -24.07
CA LEU A 6 -16.30 -17.06 -23.23
C LEU A 6 -15.15 -18.06 -23.07
N THR A 7 -15.46 -19.35 -22.85
CA THR A 7 -14.46 -20.41 -22.74
C THR A 7 -13.73 -20.67 -24.05
N ASP A 8 -14.40 -20.60 -25.19
CA ASP A 8 -13.78 -20.74 -26.51
C ASP A 8 -12.92 -19.56 -26.87
N THR A 9 -13.36 -18.35 -26.54
CA THR A 9 -12.56 -17.14 -26.69
C THR A 9 -11.32 -17.16 -25.80
N LEU A 10 -11.47 -17.63 -24.55
CA LEU A 10 -10.35 -17.81 -23.62
C LEU A 10 -9.36 -18.87 -24.10
N ARG A 11 -9.83 -19.96 -24.71
CA ARG A 11 -8.93 -20.98 -25.30
C ARG A 11 -8.14 -20.47 -26.48
N HIS A 12 -8.79 -19.75 -27.42
CA HIS A 12 -8.14 -19.23 -28.62
C HIS A 12 -7.21 -18.04 -28.35
N ASN A 13 -7.55 -17.20 -27.38
CA ASN A 13 -6.82 -15.97 -27.04
C ASN A 13 -6.24 -15.98 -25.62
N ALA A 14 -6.00 -17.17 -25.05
CA ALA A 14 -5.55 -17.33 -23.66
C ALA A 14 -4.33 -16.43 -23.32
N VAL A 15 -3.35 -16.43 -24.21
CA VAL A 15 -2.10 -15.67 -24.03
C VAL A 15 -2.37 -14.16 -23.97
N MET A 16 -3.16 -13.64 -24.91
CA MET A 16 -3.52 -12.21 -24.95
C MET A 16 -4.40 -11.81 -23.77
N THR A 17 -5.38 -12.65 -23.43
CA THR A 17 -6.27 -12.41 -22.28
C THR A 17 -5.47 -12.34 -20.98
N VAL A 18 -4.56 -13.30 -20.75
CA VAL A 18 -3.70 -13.31 -19.57
C VAL A 18 -2.78 -12.09 -19.56
N PHE A 19 -2.17 -11.73 -20.70
CA PHE A 19 -1.32 -10.55 -20.79
C PHE A 19 -2.03 -9.28 -20.34
N PHE A 20 -3.14 -8.95 -20.98
CA PHE A 20 -3.86 -7.71 -20.69
C PHE A 20 -4.50 -7.73 -19.31
N ASN A 21 -5.03 -8.87 -18.88
CA ASN A 21 -5.65 -8.99 -17.56
C ASN A 21 -4.63 -8.77 -16.44
N VAL A 22 -3.47 -9.44 -16.51
CA VAL A 22 -2.39 -9.27 -15.52
C VAL A 22 -1.81 -7.84 -15.59
N LEU A 23 -1.56 -7.30 -16.79
CA LEU A 23 -1.05 -5.95 -16.96
C LEU A 23 -1.98 -4.92 -16.33
N MET A 24 -3.28 -4.99 -16.61
CA MET A 24 -4.27 -4.04 -16.10
C MET A 24 -4.41 -4.14 -14.58
N GLN A 25 -4.45 -5.36 -14.02
CA GLN A 25 -4.48 -5.54 -12.57
C GLN A 25 -3.23 -4.94 -11.90
N GLN A 26 -2.06 -5.19 -12.45
CA GLN A 26 -0.80 -4.70 -11.87
C GLN A 26 -0.62 -3.19 -12.04
N LEU A 27 -1.26 -2.59 -13.03
CA LEU A 27 -1.36 -1.12 -13.17
C LEU A 27 -2.35 -0.48 -12.17
N GLY A 28 -3.13 -1.30 -11.44
CA GLY A 28 -4.04 -0.84 -10.39
C GLY A 28 -5.51 -0.87 -10.75
N LEU A 29 -5.89 -1.41 -11.89
CA LEU A 29 -7.29 -1.63 -12.25
C LEU A 29 -7.88 -2.81 -11.45
N PRO A 30 -9.14 -2.75 -11.04
CA PRO A 30 -9.79 -3.81 -10.25
C PRO A 30 -10.18 -5.01 -11.13
N VAL A 31 -9.20 -5.61 -11.79
CA VAL A 31 -9.39 -6.79 -12.66
C VAL A 31 -8.91 -8.03 -11.92
N PRO A 32 -9.67 -9.14 -11.89
CA PRO A 32 -9.34 -10.34 -11.12
C PRO A 32 -8.35 -11.25 -11.87
N ALA A 33 -7.04 -10.91 -11.91
CA ALA A 33 -6.07 -11.69 -12.68
C ALA A 33 -5.78 -13.07 -12.06
N PHE A 34 -5.78 -13.22 -10.74
CA PHE A 34 -5.58 -14.52 -10.10
C PHE A 34 -6.68 -15.53 -10.46
N PRO A 35 -7.98 -15.22 -10.36
CA PRO A 35 -9.06 -16.07 -10.88
C PRO A 35 -8.94 -16.36 -12.38
N THR A 36 -8.56 -15.37 -13.19
CA THR A 36 -8.38 -15.58 -14.64
C THR A 36 -7.28 -16.61 -14.92
N LEU A 37 -6.13 -16.53 -14.23
CA LEU A 37 -5.05 -17.52 -14.35
C LEU A 37 -5.51 -18.92 -13.94
N LEU A 38 -6.29 -19.06 -12.85
CA LEU A 38 -6.87 -20.34 -12.42
C LEU A 38 -7.77 -20.94 -13.50
N VAL A 39 -8.68 -20.14 -14.08
CA VAL A 39 -9.61 -20.59 -15.10
C VAL A 39 -8.86 -21.01 -16.37
N VAL A 40 -7.97 -20.16 -16.87
CA VAL A 40 -7.21 -20.45 -18.10
C VAL A 40 -6.34 -21.72 -17.92
N ALA A 41 -5.72 -21.90 -16.75
CA ALA A 41 -4.95 -23.10 -16.46
C ALA A 41 -5.82 -24.36 -16.36
N SER A 42 -7.06 -24.25 -15.85
CA SER A 42 -7.99 -25.39 -15.79
C SER A 42 -8.49 -25.86 -17.16
N LEU A 43 -8.40 -24.98 -18.18
CA LEU A 43 -8.78 -25.28 -19.56
C LEU A 43 -7.60 -25.83 -20.40
N ALA A 44 -6.38 -25.80 -19.88
CA ALA A 44 -5.21 -26.32 -20.57
C ALA A 44 -5.31 -27.85 -20.70
N THR A 45 -4.97 -28.38 -21.89
CA THR A 45 -5.02 -29.81 -22.18
C THR A 45 -3.82 -30.57 -21.64
N ASP A 46 -2.68 -29.91 -21.60
CA ASP A 46 -1.41 -30.46 -21.13
C ASP A 46 -0.61 -29.44 -20.30
N GLY A 47 0.36 -29.93 -19.52
CA GLY A 47 1.20 -29.07 -18.69
C GLY A 47 2.15 -28.17 -19.50
N ALA A 48 2.46 -28.53 -20.74
CA ALA A 48 3.31 -27.72 -21.61
C ALA A 48 2.61 -26.41 -22.02
N GLY A 49 1.28 -26.41 -22.14
CA GLY A 49 0.47 -25.22 -22.40
C GLY A 49 0.50 -24.16 -21.30
N LEU A 50 0.95 -24.51 -20.09
CA LEU A 50 1.12 -23.55 -18.98
C LEU A 50 2.36 -22.68 -19.11
N ILE A 51 3.41 -23.13 -19.83
CA ILE A 51 4.67 -22.41 -19.97
C ILE A 51 4.47 -21.04 -20.64
N PRO A 52 3.83 -20.92 -21.83
CA PRO A 52 3.59 -19.64 -22.45
C PRO A 52 2.72 -18.71 -21.59
N LEU A 53 1.75 -19.26 -20.84
CA LEU A 53 0.92 -18.48 -19.91
C LEU A 53 1.75 -17.91 -18.76
N LEU A 54 2.65 -18.72 -18.19
CA LEU A 54 3.57 -18.28 -17.15
C LEU A 54 4.48 -17.16 -17.64
N LEU A 55 5.09 -17.34 -18.82
CA LEU A 55 5.99 -16.34 -19.40
C LEU A 55 5.25 -15.02 -19.66
N VAL A 56 4.09 -15.08 -20.27
CA VAL A 56 3.29 -13.90 -20.59
C VAL A 56 2.80 -13.18 -19.33
N ALA A 57 2.32 -13.90 -18.33
CA ALA A 57 1.91 -13.33 -17.05
C ALA A 57 3.08 -12.65 -16.34
N THR A 58 4.26 -13.30 -16.37
CA THR A 58 5.48 -12.74 -15.78
C THR A 58 5.91 -11.46 -16.50
N VAL A 59 5.94 -11.46 -17.83
CA VAL A 59 6.31 -10.29 -18.63
C VAL A 59 5.33 -9.15 -18.38
N ALA A 60 4.03 -9.39 -18.43
CA ALA A 60 2.99 -8.39 -18.17
C ALA A 60 3.15 -7.76 -16.77
N SER A 61 3.40 -8.60 -15.75
CA SER A 61 3.62 -8.15 -14.39
C SER A 61 4.88 -7.29 -14.25
N VAL A 62 6.00 -7.73 -14.83
CA VAL A 62 7.27 -7.00 -14.79
C VAL A 62 7.19 -5.68 -15.52
N LEU A 63 6.47 -5.61 -16.65
CA LEU A 63 6.24 -4.37 -17.38
C LEU A 63 5.48 -3.35 -16.53
N ALA A 64 4.39 -3.77 -15.88
CA ALA A 64 3.63 -2.89 -15.00
C ALA A 64 4.47 -2.43 -13.79
N ASP A 65 5.21 -3.34 -13.16
CA ASP A 65 6.10 -3.03 -12.05
C ASP A 65 7.19 -2.04 -12.47
N TRP A 66 7.74 -2.20 -13.66
CA TRP A 66 8.75 -1.30 -14.19
C TRP A 66 8.20 0.11 -14.43
N VAL A 67 6.96 0.24 -14.94
CA VAL A 67 6.29 1.53 -15.08
C VAL A 67 6.16 2.22 -13.72
N TRP A 68 5.70 1.51 -12.69
CA TRP A 68 5.58 2.05 -11.34
C TRP A 68 6.94 2.36 -10.70
N TYR A 69 7.96 1.52 -10.91
CA TYR A 69 9.33 1.78 -10.47
C TYR A 69 9.87 3.07 -11.11
N ARG A 70 9.68 3.25 -12.43
CA ARG A 70 10.09 4.48 -13.14
C ARG A 70 9.33 5.70 -12.64
N ALA A 71 8.04 5.58 -12.40
CA ALA A 71 7.23 6.64 -11.82
C ALA A 71 7.75 7.02 -10.41
N GLY A 72 8.03 6.04 -9.55
CA GLY A 72 8.62 6.27 -8.24
C GLY A 72 9.99 6.94 -8.31
N ARG A 73 10.84 6.53 -9.26
CA ARG A 73 12.17 7.11 -9.45
C ARG A 73 12.16 8.56 -9.96
N LEU A 74 11.17 8.91 -10.81
CA LEU A 74 11.04 10.24 -11.41
C LEU A 74 10.33 11.23 -10.47
N PHE A 75 9.24 10.80 -9.84
CA PHE A 75 8.37 11.67 -9.05
C PHE A 75 8.57 11.50 -7.53
N GLY A 76 9.44 10.56 -7.11
CA GLY A 76 9.77 10.34 -5.71
C GLY A 76 8.55 10.04 -4.86
N TYR A 77 8.49 10.66 -3.70
CA TYR A 77 7.45 10.45 -2.70
C TYR A 77 6.04 10.90 -3.12
N ARG A 78 5.93 11.82 -4.11
CA ARG A 78 4.62 12.30 -4.61
C ARG A 78 3.74 11.19 -5.17
N VAL A 79 4.34 10.20 -5.86
CA VAL A 79 3.60 9.04 -6.37
C VAL A 79 3.04 8.21 -5.23
N LEU A 80 3.84 8.02 -4.18
CA LEU A 80 3.44 7.25 -3.00
C LEU A 80 2.26 7.91 -2.28
N THR A 81 2.31 9.22 -2.09
CA THR A 81 1.21 9.99 -1.48
C THR A 81 -0.07 9.87 -2.30
N GLY A 82 0.03 9.94 -3.64
CA GLY A 82 -1.11 9.76 -4.55
C GLY A 82 -1.73 8.37 -4.44
N LEU A 83 -0.91 7.32 -4.45
CA LEU A 83 -1.38 5.93 -4.29
C LEU A 83 -2.01 5.68 -2.92
N CYS A 84 -1.46 6.27 -1.86
CA CYS A 84 -2.00 6.12 -0.52
C CYS A 84 -3.35 6.82 -0.31
N ARG A 85 -3.64 7.89 -1.04
CA ARG A 85 -5.00 8.50 -1.06
C ARG A 85 -6.05 7.55 -1.63
N LEU A 86 -5.66 6.68 -2.56
CA LEU A 86 -6.53 5.65 -3.14
C LEU A 86 -6.59 4.38 -2.27
N SER A 87 -5.65 4.19 -1.36
CA SER A 87 -5.57 3.02 -0.49
C SER A 87 -6.63 3.05 0.61
N ILE A 88 -7.04 1.84 1.05
CA ILE A 88 -8.07 1.65 2.07
C ILE A 88 -7.55 2.03 3.47
N ASN A 89 -6.24 1.95 3.68
CA ASN A 89 -5.59 2.18 4.98
C ASN A 89 -4.42 3.19 4.83
N PRO A 90 -4.70 4.50 4.85
CA PRO A 90 -3.69 5.52 4.62
C PRO A 90 -2.54 5.53 5.64
N SER A 91 -2.84 5.16 6.89
CA SER A 91 -1.90 5.23 8.02
C SER A 91 -0.73 4.25 7.95
N SER A 92 -0.91 3.12 7.26
CA SER A 92 0.09 2.05 7.24
C SER A 92 0.73 1.83 5.86
N CYS A 93 0.26 2.54 4.84
CA CYS A 93 0.57 2.23 3.45
C CYS A 93 2.06 2.41 3.09
N VAL A 94 2.67 3.53 3.45
CA VAL A 94 4.05 3.85 3.01
C VAL A 94 5.09 3.47 4.05
N SER A 95 4.95 3.95 5.28
CA SER A 95 6.01 3.80 6.29
C SER A 95 6.29 2.37 6.71
N GLN A 96 5.24 1.55 6.85
CA GLN A 96 5.42 0.12 7.16
C GLN A 96 6.03 -0.64 5.99
N THR A 97 5.62 -0.30 4.77
CA THR A 97 6.18 -0.89 3.56
C THR A 97 7.63 -0.51 3.43
N GLU A 98 7.95 0.76 3.59
CA GLU A 98 9.30 1.31 3.49
C GLU A 98 10.24 0.72 4.55
N ALA A 99 9.83 0.63 5.82
CA ALA A 99 10.62 0.02 6.88
C ALA A 99 10.96 -1.45 6.59
N ARG A 100 10.03 -2.21 6.01
CA ARG A 100 10.29 -3.59 5.57
C ARG A 100 11.23 -3.64 4.38
N PHE A 101 11.10 -2.69 3.43
CA PHE A 101 12.02 -2.60 2.29
C PHE A 101 13.44 -2.28 2.71
N VAL A 102 13.62 -1.35 3.64
CA VAL A 102 14.95 -1.00 4.18
C VAL A 102 15.57 -2.19 4.91
N ARG A 103 14.76 -2.99 5.62
CA ARG A 103 15.23 -4.13 6.39
C ARG A 103 15.50 -5.37 5.53
N TRP A 104 14.65 -5.67 4.55
CA TRP A 104 14.69 -6.93 3.78
C TRP A 104 15.23 -6.74 2.36
N GLY A 105 15.34 -5.51 1.87
CA GLY A 105 15.85 -5.20 0.53
C GLY A 105 15.06 -5.85 -0.60
N LEU A 106 15.77 -6.35 -1.61
CA LEU A 106 15.17 -6.97 -2.81
C LEU A 106 14.24 -8.17 -2.53
N PRO A 107 14.50 -9.09 -1.58
CA PRO A 107 13.58 -10.17 -1.24
C PRO A 107 12.15 -9.71 -0.87
N SER A 108 12.00 -8.50 -0.33
CA SER A 108 10.67 -7.95 -0.01
C SER A 108 9.77 -7.81 -1.23
N LEU A 109 10.34 -7.58 -2.43
CA LEU A 109 9.59 -7.50 -3.70
C LEU A 109 8.96 -8.83 -4.09
N VAL A 110 9.65 -9.94 -3.83
CA VAL A 110 9.13 -11.28 -4.11
C VAL A 110 7.93 -11.57 -3.24
N VAL A 111 8.04 -11.30 -1.93
CA VAL A 111 6.96 -11.51 -0.95
C VAL A 111 5.80 -10.56 -1.18
N ALA A 112 6.08 -9.33 -1.64
CA ALA A 112 5.08 -8.31 -1.92
C ALA A 112 3.99 -8.78 -2.90
N LYS A 113 4.32 -9.64 -3.86
CA LYS A 113 3.36 -10.16 -4.85
C LYS A 113 2.23 -10.99 -4.23
N PHE A 114 2.48 -11.61 -3.08
CA PHE A 114 1.50 -12.44 -2.37
C PHE A 114 0.63 -11.66 -1.37
N LEU A 115 0.99 -10.40 -1.09
CA LEU A 115 0.27 -9.56 -0.14
C LEU A 115 -0.64 -8.56 -0.88
N PRO A 116 -1.97 -8.64 -0.73
CA PRO A 116 -2.90 -7.72 -1.36
C PRO A 116 -2.61 -6.26 -0.98
N GLY A 117 -2.52 -5.37 -1.96
CA GLY A 117 -2.21 -3.95 -1.76
C GLY A 117 -0.73 -3.63 -1.60
N PHE A 118 0.11 -4.61 -1.22
CA PHE A 118 1.55 -4.42 -1.12
C PHE A 118 2.21 -4.51 -2.51
N SER A 119 1.67 -5.35 -3.37
CA SER A 119 2.16 -5.55 -4.74
C SER A 119 2.14 -4.26 -5.59
N THR A 120 1.18 -3.37 -5.37
CA THR A 120 1.05 -2.11 -6.13
C THR A 120 1.92 -0.97 -5.56
N VAL A 121 2.23 -1.01 -4.26
CA VAL A 121 2.99 0.05 -3.58
C VAL A 121 4.49 -0.25 -3.58
N ALA A 122 4.87 -1.52 -3.61
CA ALA A 122 6.26 -1.96 -3.57
C ALA A 122 7.14 -1.44 -4.73
N PRO A 123 6.72 -1.52 -6.01
CA PRO A 123 7.53 -1.03 -7.13
C PRO A 123 7.83 0.48 -7.08
N PRO A 124 6.86 1.38 -6.83
CA PRO A 124 7.16 2.81 -6.74
C PRO A 124 8.04 3.15 -5.53
N ILE A 125 7.94 2.43 -4.39
CA ILE A 125 8.87 2.61 -3.27
C ILE A 125 10.29 2.23 -3.68
N ALA A 126 10.49 1.07 -4.31
CA ALA A 126 11.79 0.65 -4.80
C ALA A 126 12.40 1.70 -5.76
N GLY A 127 11.57 2.33 -6.58
CA GLY A 127 11.96 3.44 -7.45
C GLY A 127 12.37 4.69 -6.68
N ALA A 128 11.57 5.13 -5.71
CA ALA A 128 11.83 6.30 -4.87
C ALA A 128 13.11 6.14 -4.04
N LEU A 129 13.36 4.93 -3.51
CA LEU A 129 14.60 4.56 -2.82
C LEU A 129 15.81 4.40 -3.75
N ARG A 130 15.63 4.62 -5.07
CA ARG A 130 16.70 4.49 -6.09
C ARG A 130 17.40 3.14 -6.07
N MET A 131 16.67 2.05 -5.76
CA MET A 131 17.24 0.71 -5.79
C MET A 131 17.81 0.36 -7.17
N ASN A 132 18.79 -0.54 -7.20
CA ASN A 132 19.39 -0.99 -8.47
C ASN A 132 18.30 -1.59 -9.39
N GLN A 133 18.21 -1.07 -10.62
CA GLN A 133 17.19 -1.45 -11.59
C GLN A 133 17.27 -2.92 -11.99
N ILE A 134 18.49 -3.47 -12.16
CA ILE A 134 18.70 -4.88 -12.54
C ILE A 134 18.23 -5.79 -11.40
N GLY A 135 18.63 -5.49 -10.17
CA GLY A 135 18.19 -6.23 -8.99
C GLY A 135 16.66 -6.16 -8.79
N PHE A 136 16.07 -4.98 -9.03
CA PHE A 136 14.62 -4.80 -8.99
C PHE A 136 13.91 -5.70 -10.02
N LEU A 137 14.33 -5.65 -11.30
CA LEU A 137 13.72 -6.45 -12.37
C LEU A 137 13.85 -7.95 -12.09
N GLY A 138 15.01 -8.42 -11.58
CA GLY A 138 15.21 -9.80 -11.20
C GLY A 138 14.27 -10.25 -10.07
N ALA A 139 14.17 -9.46 -9.00
CA ALA A 139 13.30 -9.76 -7.87
C ALA A 139 11.80 -9.68 -8.26
N ALA A 140 11.41 -8.67 -9.04
CA ALA A 140 10.04 -8.52 -9.56
C ALA A 140 9.67 -9.68 -10.49
N GLY A 141 10.59 -10.09 -11.37
CA GLY A 141 10.41 -11.22 -12.27
C GLY A 141 10.26 -12.54 -11.52
N LEU A 142 11.12 -12.81 -10.54
CA LEU A 142 11.02 -14.00 -9.69
C LEU A 142 9.69 -14.00 -8.91
N GLY A 143 9.32 -12.89 -8.30
CA GLY A 143 8.06 -12.76 -7.58
C GLY A 143 6.84 -12.96 -8.48
N ALA A 144 6.85 -12.38 -9.68
CA ALA A 144 5.79 -12.54 -10.67
C ALA A 144 5.68 -13.99 -11.17
N ALA A 145 6.81 -14.63 -11.46
CA ALA A 145 6.84 -16.04 -11.90
C ALA A 145 6.32 -16.97 -10.81
N LEU A 146 6.72 -16.78 -9.56
CA LEU A 146 6.21 -17.57 -8.43
C LEU A 146 4.71 -17.36 -8.22
N TRP A 147 4.24 -16.11 -8.23
CA TRP A 147 2.83 -15.78 -8.05
C TRP A 147 1.96 -16.35 -9.17
N ALA A 148 2.35 -16.15 -10.43
CA ALA A 148 1.64 -16.70 -11.58
C ALA A 148 1.75 -18.22 -11.61
N GLY A 149 2.91 -18.79 -11.29
CA GLY A 149 3.13 -20.23 -11.20
C GLY A 149 2.21 -20.90 -10.18
N VAL A 150 2.08 -20.31 -8.99
CA VAL A 150 1.13 -20.82 -7.97
C VAL A 150 -0.30 -20.80 -8.51
N ALA A 151 -0.75 -19.72 -9.14
CA ALA A 151 -2.08 -19.63 -9.72
C ALA A 151 -2.31 -20.68 -10.82
N LEU A 152 -1.34 -20.82 -11.74
CA LEU A 152 -1.42 -21.78 -12.84
C LEU A 152 -1.39 -23.22 -12.34
N CYS A 153 -0.51 -23.55 -11.41
CA CYS A 153 -0.44 -24.89 -10.80
C CYS A 153 -1.74 -25.21 -10.07
N LEU A 154 -2.27 -24.30 -9.25
CA LEU A 154 -3.54 -24.52 -8.57
C LEU A 154 -4.68 -24.73 -9.57
N GLY A 155 -4.77 -23.93 -10.63
CA GLY A 155 -5.76 -24.08 -11.68
C GLY A 155 -5.67 -25.42 -12.39
N TRP A 156 -4.46 -25.90 -12.67
CA TRP A 156 -4.21 -27.18 -13.28
C TRP A 156 -4.55 -28.37 -12.37
N PHE A 157 -4.05 -28.37 -11.14
CA PHE A 157 -4.30 -29.46 -10.19
C PHE A 157 -5.77 -29.54 -9.73
N LEU A 158 -6.43 -28.39 -9.66
CA LEU A 158 -7.83 -28.28 -9.23
C LEU A 158 -8.80 -28.12 -10.41
N LYS A 159 -8.40 -28.52 -11.64
CA LYS A 159 -9.19 -28.30 -12.86
C LYS A 159 -10.63 -28.75 -12.73
N ASP A 160 -10.89 -29.95 -12.17
CA ASP A 160 -12.23 -30.50 -12.02
C ASP A 160 -13.07 -29.62 -11.05
N ARG A 161 -12.48 -29.11 -10.00
CA ARG A 161 -13.15 -28.21 -9.04
C ARG A 161 -13.43 -26.83 -9.64
N VAL A 162 -12.45 -26.27 -10.38
CA VAL A 162 -12.62 -24.98 -11.07
C VAL A 162 -13.72 -25.10 -12.11
N GLN A 163 -13.73 -26.15 -12.92
CA GLN A 163 -14.76 -26.39 -13.91
C GLN A 163 -16.16 -26.67 -13.29
N ALA A 164 -16.22 -27.38 -12.16
CA ALA A 164 -17.47 -27.57 -11.43
C ALA A 164 -18.05 -26.25 -10.91
N VAL A 165 -17.19 -25.34 -10.41
CA VAL A 165 -17.60 -23.99 -10.00
C VAL A 165 -18.09 -23.19 -11.20
N MET A 166 -17.40 -23.26 -12.34
CA MET A 166 -17.82 -22.58 -13.57
C MET A 166 -19.20 -23.09 -14.04
N GLN A 167 -19.40 -24.39 -14.05
CA GLN A 167 -20.70 -25.00 -14.42
C GLN A 167 -21.82 -24.62 -13.44
N PHE A 168 -21.52 -24.56 -12.13
CA PHE A 168 -22.47 -24.08 -11.13
C PHE A 168 -22.88 -22.62 -11.37
N LEU A 169 -21.92 -21.75 -11.68
CA LEU A 169 -22.15 -20.33 -12.00
C LEU A 169 -22.99 -20.18 -13.30
N ASP A 170 -22.83 -21.09 -14.28
CA ASP A 170 -23.58 -21.09 -15.51
C ASP A 170 -25.03 -21.57 -15.31
N ARG A 171 -25.21 -22.59 -14.47
CA ARG A 171 -26.52 -23.21 -14.22
C ARG A 171 -27.48 -22.29 -13.44
N ASP A 172 -26.93 -21.51 -12.51
CA ASP A 172 -27.64 -20.61 -11.60
C ASP A 172 -27.02 -19.21 -11.57
N ALA A 173 -27.01 -18.56 -12.74
CA ALA A 173 -26.43 -17.20 -12.87
C ALA A 173 -27.09 -16.19 -11.89
N SER A 174 -28.34 -16.37 -11.54
CA SER A 174 -29.08 -15.56 -10.58
C SER A 174 -28.54 -15.74 -9.15
N SER A 175 -28.30 -16.96 -8.70
CA SER A 175 -27.75 -17.25 -7.38
C SER A 175 -26.28 -16.82 -7.28
N ALA A 176 -25.52 -16.92 -8.36
CA ALA A 176 -24.16 -16.40 -8.43
C ALA A 176 -24.11 -14.87 -8.30
N LEU A 177 -25.00 -14.15 -8.99
CA LEU A 177 -25.12 -12.69 -8.87
C LEU A 177 -25.54 -12.27 -7.45
N ILE A 178 -26.45 -13.00 -6.83
CA ILE A 178 -26.86 -12.75 -5.44
C ILE A 178 -25.67 -12.99 -4.49
N ALA A 179 -24.92 -14.08 -4.66
CA ALA A 179 -23.75 -14.37 -3.82
C ALA A 179 -22.66 -13.30 -3.95
N VAL A 180 -22.37 -12.84 -5.18
CA VAL A 180 -21.43 -11.73 -5.42
C VAL A 180 -21.96 -10.43 -4.83
N GLY A 181 -23.25 -10.13 -4.99
CA GLY A 181 -23.90 -8.96 -4.39
C GLY A 181 -23.81 -8.96 -2.86
N LEU A 182 -24.09 -10.11 -2.22
CA LEU A 182 -23.95 -10.28 -0.77
C LEU A 182 -22.49 -10.12 -0.32
N ALA A 183 -21.54 -10.71 -1.03
CA ALA A 183 -20.11 -10.56 -0.71
C ALA A 183 -19.66 -9.09 -0.82
N LEU A 184 -20.12 -8.36 -1.84
CA LEU A 184 -19.87 -6.93 -2.01
C LEU A 184 -20.52 -6.11 -0.89
N LEU A 185 -21.74 -6.44 -0.48
CA LEU A 185 -22.42 -5.75 0.63
C LEU A 185 -21.68 -5.98 1.96
N VAL A 186 -21.26 -7.21 2.25
CA VAL A 186 -20.47 -7.54 3.44
C VAL A 186 -19.16 -6.80 3.42
N TRP A 187 -18.45 -6.81 2.28
CA TRP A 187 -17.19 -6.09 2.13
C TRP A 187 -17.36 -4.58 2.29
N LEU A 188 -18.39 -3.99 1.68
CA LEU A 188 -18.69 -2.56 1.79
C LEU A 188 -19.08 -2.17 3.22
N SER A 189 -19.89 -3.00 3.88
CA SER A 189 -20.29 -2.80 5.28
C SER A 189 -19.09 -2.85 6.21
N TRP A 190 -18.18 -3.81 6.00
CA TRP A 190 -16.92 -3.89 6.75
C TRP A 190 -16.02 -2.68 6.50
N LYS A 191 -15.91 -2.25 5.23
CA LYS A 191 -15.16 -1.05 4.86
C LYS A 191 -15.71 0.23 5.49
N LEU A 192 -17.03 0.37 5.51
CA LEU A 192 -17.71 1.50 6.18
C LEU A 192 -17.51 1.45 7.70
N TRP A 193 -17.55 0.25 8.29
CA TRP A 193 -17.28 0.06 9.71
C TRP A 193 -15.83 0.41 10.08
N GLN A 194 -14.84 -0.01 9.28
CA GLN A 194 -13.44 0.38 9.45
C GLN A 194 -13.26 1.92 9.38
N ARG A 195 -13.90 2.57 8.39
CA ARG A 195 -13.87 4.03 8.27
C ARG A 195 -14.49 4.74 9.48
N ARG A 196 -15.61 4.23 9.99
CA ARG A 196 -16.25 4.77 11.21
C ARG A 196 -15.39 4.56 12.45
N ARG A 197 -14.74 3.41 12.57
CA ARG A 197 -13.81 3.14 13.66
C ARG A 197 -12.62 4.10 13.62
N PHE A 198 -12.05 4.33 12.45
CA PHE A 198 -10.95 5.28 12.27
C PHE A 198 -11.34 6.72 12.65
N LYS A 199 -12.53 7.19 12.24
CA LYS A 199 -13.03 8.50 12.62
C LYS A 199 -13.20 8.68 14.15
N ARG A 200 -13.51 7.62 14.88
CA ARG A 200 -13.55 7.66 16.36
C ARG A 200 -12.16 7.79 16.97
N LEU A 201 -11.16 7.18 16.36
CA LEU A 201 -9.75 7.31 16.76
C LEU A 201 -9.20 8.71 16.43
N SER A 202 -9.75 9.40 15.43
CA SER A 202 -9.35 10.76 15.04
C SER A 202 -9.82 11.85 16.03
N ALA A 203 -10.53 11.51 17.11
CA ALA A 203 -11.00 12.45 18.11
C ALA A 203 -9.91 12.96 19.08
N VAL A 204 -8.65 12.61 18.86
CA VAL A 204 -7.51 13.14 19.61
C VAL A 204 -7.34 14.62 19.29
N PRO A 205 -7.19 15.51 20.29
CA PRO A 205 -6.98 16.93 20.04
C PRO A 205 -5.69 17.15 19.24
N HIS A 206 -5.82 17.87 18.12
CA HIS A 206 -4.70 18.21 17.25
C HIS A 206 -4.03 19.50 17.73
N ILE A 207 -2.76 19.68 17.34
CA ILE A 207 -2.04 20.95 17.49
C ILE A 207 -1.87 21.55 16.09
N THR A 208 -2.11 22.86 15.96
CA THR A 208 -1.84 23.56 14.70
C THR A 208 -0.35 23.84 14.51
N PRO A 209 0.13 24.03 13.28
CA PRO A 209 1.55 24.36 13.04
C PRO A 209 2.01 25.63 13.76
N LEU A 210 1.16 26.65 13.85
CA LEU A 210 1.49 27.90 14.54
C LEU A 210 1.56 27.71 16.06
N GLU A 211 0.65 26.93 16.64
CA GLU A 211 0.72 26.56 18.06
C GLU A 211 1.98 25.74 18.37
N LEU A 212 2.41 24.87 17.45
CA LEU A 212 3.63 24.10 17.63
C LEU A 212 4.87 25.01 17.60
N LEU A 213 4.96 25.96 16.66
CA LEU A 213 6.05 26.93 16.62
C LEU A 213 6.15 27.70 17.93
N ALA A 214 5.03 28.24 18.43
CA ALA A 214 4.99 28.92 19.72
C ALA A 214 5.35 28.00 20.90
N ALA A 215 4.93 26.74 20.86
CA ALA A 215 5.26 25.76 21.91
C ALA A 215 6.74 25.37 21.91
N LEU A 216 7.42 25.38 20.78
CA LEU A 216 8.86 25.11 20.68
C LEU A 216 9.72 26.22 21.29
N GLU A 217 9.20 27.45 21.35
CA GLU A 217 9.88 28.61 21.98
C GLU A 217 9.59 28.74 23.48
N ALA A 218 8.67 27.91 24.02
CA ALA A 218 8.29 27.93 25.42
C ALA A 218 9.40 27.36 26.34
N GLU A 219 9.34 27.70 27.66
CA GLU A 219 10.27 27.15 28.65
C GLU A 219 10.35 25.62 28.70
N ARG A 220 9.26 24.95 28.33
CA ARG A 220 9.15 23.49 28.26
C ARG A 220 8.65 23.06 26.87
N PRO A 221 9.54 22.98 25.89
CA PRO A 221 9.14 22.60 24.54
C PRO A 221 8.66 21.15 24.49
N PRO A 222 7.68 20.82 23.63
CA PRO A 222 7.22 19.46 23.44
C PRO A 222 8.26 18.59 22.75
N LEU A 223 8.26 17.30 23.05
CA LEU A 223 8.99 16.32 22.25
C LEU A 223 8.30 16.16 20.91
N VAL A 224 9.01 16.42 19.83
CA VAL A 224 8.51 16.20 18.45
C VAL A 224 8.95 14.82 17.96
N LEU A 225 8.00 14.00 17.55
CA LEU A 225 8.24 12.69 16.95
C LEU A 225 7.95 12.75 15.45
N ASP A 226 9.00 12.57 14.65
CA ASP A 226 8.92 12.51 13.20
C ASP A 226 8.67 11.06 12.75
N LEU A 227 7.44 10.81 12.27
CA LEU A 227 6.98 9.50 11.81
C LEU A 227 7.11 9.34 10.29
N ARG A 228 7.79 10.23 9.61
CA ARG A 228 8.05 10.09 8.17
C ARG A 228 8.97 8.90 7.91
N GLY A 229 8.75 8.25 6.78
CA GLY A 229 9.62 7.15 6.37
C GLY A 229 11.04 7.61 5.99
N PRO A 230 12.05 6.70 6.06
CA PRO A 230 13.45 7.02 5.78
C PRO A 230 13.69 7.68 4.41
N ALA A 231 12.97 7.27 3.36
CA ALA A 231 13.12 7.87 2.03
C ALA A 231 12.67 9.32 2.00
N MET A 232 11.59 9.66 2.69
CA MET A 232 11.11 11.02 2.77
C MET A 232 12.05 11.91 3.58
N VAL A 233 12.59 11.36 4.67
CA VAL A 233 13.59 12.07 5.48
C VAL A 233 14.88 12.29 4.67
N ALA A 234 15.31 11.31 3.87
CA ALA A 234 16.47 11.45 2.98
C ALA A 234 16.24 12.45 1.84
N GLU A 235 15.01 12.58 1.33
CA GLU A 235 14.67 13.52 0.26
C GLU A 235 14.45 14.94 0.75
N LYS A 236 13.80 15.12 1.91
CA LYS A 236 13.34 16.42 2.42
C LYS A 236 14.16 16.96 3.59
N GLY A 237 15.08 16.16 4.11
CA GLY A 237 15.81 16.45 5.33
C GLY A 237 15.03 16.13 6.62
N PRO A 238 15.71 15.98 7.76
CA PRO A 238 15.11 15.84 9.07
C PRO A 238 14.37 17.13 9.50
N ILE A 239 13.47 17.01 10.46
CA ILE A 239 12.90 18.15 11.17
C ILE A 239 13.84 18.48 12.34
N ASP A 240 14.30 19.72 12.43
CA ASP A 240 15.21 20.14 13.48
C ASP A 240 14.60 19.90 14.87
N GLY A 241 15.36 19.27 15.75
CA GLY A 241 14.94 18.94 17.11
C GLY A 241 13.95 17.77 17.23
N ALA A 242 13.48 17.19 16.12
CA ALA A 242 12.57 16.04 16.17
C ALA A 242 13.34 14.71 16.28
N ARG A 243 12.77 13.76 17.00
CA ARG A 243 13.24 12.37 17.03
C ARG A 243 12.51 11.53 16.00
N LEU A 244 13.25 10.75 15.21
CA LEU A 244 12.67 9.80 14.28
C LEU A 244 12.00 8.64 15.04
N ALA A 245 10.75 8.34 14.73
CA ALA A 245 9.97 7.30 15.38
C ALA A 245 9.27 6.39 14.37
N GLN A 246 9.09 5.14 14.76
CA GLN A 246 8.31 4.19 13.97
C GLN A 246 6.83 4.27 14.34
N HIS A 247 5.94 4.20 13.34
CA HIS A 247 4.49 4.27 13.57
C HIS A 247 3.95 3.18 14.51
N GLN A 248 4.56 2.00 14.50
CA GLN A 248 4.11 0.84 15.30
C GLN A 248 4.67 0.84 16.72
N HIS A 249 5.83 1.45 16.90
CA HIS A 249 6.57 1.48 18.17
C HIS A 249 7.09 2.90 18.44
N PRO A 250 6.17 3.90 18.55
CA PRO A 250 6.59 5.28 18.78
C PRO A 250 7.30 5.46 20.11
N GLN A 251 7.00 4.59 21.11
CA GLN A 251 7.61 4.59 22.43
C GLN A 251 9.13 4.40 22.41
N ASP A 252 9.67 3.68 21.43
CA ASP A 252 11.12 3.43 21.33
C ASP A 252 11.90 4.73 21.12
N ALA A 253 11.27 5.73 20.51
CA ALA A 253 11.87 7.05 20.27
C ALA A 253 11.63 8.05 21.41
N VAL A 254 10.66 7.77 22.29
CA VAL A 254 10.35 8.64 23.41
C VAL A 254 11.42 8.53 24.50
N GLY A 255 11.93 7.31 24.77
CA GLY A 255 12.93 7.07 25.79
C GLY A 255 12.43 7.46 27.19
N ASP A 256 13.27 8.16 27.97
CA ASP A 256 12.97 8.59 29.35
C ASP A 256 12.17 9.91 29.43
N TRP A 257 11.43 10.28 28.38
CA TRP A 257 10.62 11.50 28.39
C TRP A 257 9.49 11.40 29.42
N PRO A 258 9.34 12.44 30.29
CA PRO A 258 8.32 12.41 31.34
C PRO A 258 6.90 12.28 30.78
N LYS A 259 6.06 11.48 31.41
CA LYS A 259 4.71 11.18 30.93
C LYS A 259 3.74 12.35 31.02
N ASP A 260 4.03 13.32 31.86
CA ASP A 260 3.29 14.58 32.05
C ASP A 260 3.68 15.69 31.05
N GLN A 261 4.81 15.50 30.35
CA GLN A 261 5.26 16.49 29.37
C GLN A 261 4.63 16.26 27.98
N PRO A 262 4.42 17.35 27.22
CA PRO A 262 3.76 17.28 25.92
C PRO A 262 4.62 16.58 24.86
N ILE A 263 3.93 15.78 24.01
CA ILE A 263 4.50 15.13 22.84
C ILE A 263 3.70 15.53 21.62
N VAL A 264 4.36 15.85 20.52
CA VAL A 264 3.74 16.12 19.22
C VAL A 264 4.20 15.10 18.22
N THR A 265 3.25 14.50 17.51
CA THR A 265 3.51 13.50 16.47
C THR A 265 3.29 14.11 15.09
N ILE A 266 4.26 13.94 14.18
CA ILE A 266 4.22 14.48 12.81
C ILE A 266 4.37 13.32 11.82
N CYS A 267 3.51 13.29 10.81
CA CYS A 267 3.65 12.36 9.69
C CYS A 267 3.38 13.07 8.35
N ALA A 268 3.60 12.38 7.25
CA ALA A 268 3.22 12.83 5.91
C ALA A 268 2.11 11.96 5.31
N CYS A 269 1.33 11.31 6.15
CA CYS A 269 0.21 10.47 5.72
C CYS A 269 -1.04 11.33 5.45
N PRO A 270 -1.92 10.91 4.52
CA PRO A 270 -3.21 11.55 4.34
C PRO A 270 -4.02 11.55 5.65
N GLU A 271 -4.69 12.66 5.92
CA GLU A 271 -5.54 12.85 7.12
C GLU A 271 -4.79 12.63 8.45
N ASP A 272 -3.48 12.86 8.48
CA ASP A 272 -2.60 12.72 9.66
C ASP A 272 -2.69 11.33 10.34
N ALA A 273 -3.13 10.32 9.57
CA ALA A 273 -3.51 9.02 10.09
C ALA A 273 -2.39 8.31 10.86
N GLY A 274 -1.13 8.44 10.43
CA GLY A 274 0.01 7.88 11.13
C GLY A 274 0.31 8.59 12.45
N ALA A 275 0.19 9.91 12.47
CA ALA A 275 0.40 10.72 13.68
C ALA A 275 -0.71 10.45 14.71
N ILE A 276 -1.97 10.35 14.27
CA ILE A 276 -3.12 9.99 15.12
C ILE A 276 -2.92 8.60 15.74
N HIS A 277 -2.51 7.61 14.94
CA HIS A 277 -2.29 6.26 15.46
C HIS A 277 -1.17 6.20 16.49
N ALA A 278 -0.03 6.84 16.23
CA ALA A 278 1.08 6.92 17.16
C ALA A 278 0.69 7.66 18.46
N ALA A 279 -0.09 8.75 18.34
CA ALA A 279 -0.60 9.47 19.51
C ALA A 279 -1.48 8.57 20.39
N HIS A 280 -2.37 7.76 19.77
CA HIS A 280 -3.18 6.79 20.51
C HIS A 280 -2.34 5.77 21.26
N LEU A 281 -1.34 5.17 20.61
CA LEU A 281 -0.46 4.19 21.25
C LEU A 281 0.27 4.77 22.48
N LEU A 282 0.70 6.03 22.37
CA LEU A 282 1.37 6.71 23.48
C LEU A 282 0.39 7.05 24.62
N LEU A 283 -0.82 7.51 24.30
CA LEU A 283 -1.87 7.75 25.31
C LEU A 283 -2.26 6.47 26.05
N GLU A 284 -2.37 5.34 25.36
CA GLU A 284 -2.61 4.02 25.96
C GLU A 284 -1.48 3.58 26.90
N GLN A 285 -0.24 4.07 26.68
CA GLN A 285 0.91 3.81 27.55
C GLN A 285 1.02 4.79 28.73
N GLY A 286 0.05 5.70 28.85
CA GLY A 286 -0.08 6.61 29.99
C GLY A 286 0.62 7.96 29.81
N TYR A 287 1.03 8.34 28.60
CA TYR A 287 1.43 9.72 28.31
C TYR A 287 0.18 10.62 28.32
N GLN A 288 0.22 11.73 29.06
CA GLN A 288 -0.99 12.53 29.33
C GLN A 288 -1.31 13.54 28.23
N SER A 289 -0.31 14.03 27.52
CA SER A 289 -0.44 15.09 26.52
C SER A 289 0.26 14.71 25.23
N VAL A 290 -0.45 13.99 24.36
CA VAL A 290 0.04 13.64 23.02
C VAL A 290 -0.91 14.21 21.97
N ARG A 291 -0.39 15.04 21.07
CA ARG A 291 -1.19 15.75 20.06
C ARG A 291 -0.60 15.55 18.67
N PRO A 292 -1.37 15.03 17.71
CA PRO A 292 -0.94 14.97 16.31
C PRO A 292 -0.95 16.37 15.68
N LEU A 293 0.03 16.65 14.82
CA LEU A 293 0.10 17.91 14.08
C LEU A 293 -0.93 17.92 12.96
N GLN A 294 -1.79 18.94 12.96
CA GLN A 294 -2.81 19.14 11.95
C GLN A 294 -2.18 19.46 10.58
N GLY A 295 -2.52 18.66 9.55
CA GLY A 295 -1.99 18.80 8.20
C GLY A 295 -0.57 18.29 8.02
N GLY A 296 -0.01 17.64 9.05
CA GLY A 296 1.25 16.92 9.03
C GLY A 296 2.45 17.73 8.56
N TYR A 297 3.40 17.05 7.91
CA TYR A 297 4.66 17.65 7.46
C TYR A 297 4.49 18.80 6.44
N GLU A 298 3.52 18.69 5.53
CA GLU A 298 3.30 19.74 4.53
C GLU A 298 2.84 21.06 5.18
N ALA A 299 1.97 20.97 6.18
CA ALA A 299 1.53 22.13 6.94
C ALA A 299 2.64 22.72 7.81
N TRP A 300 3.50 21.86 8.39
CA TRP A 300 4.71 22.29 9.11
C TRP A 300 5.64 23.12 8.23
N VAL A 301 5.98 22.59 7.04
CA VAL A 301 6.87 23.31 6.10
C VAL A 301 6.27 24.64 5.66
N ALA A 302 4.97 24.66 5.38
CA ALA A 302 4.28 25.89 4.97
C ALA A 302 4.28 26.96 6.07
N ALA A 303 4.14 26.57 7.33
CA ALA A 303 4.19 27.49 8.48
C ALA A 303 5.60 28.01 8.72
N ASN A 304 6.60 27.13 8.74
CA ASN A 304 7.99 27.46 8.98
C ASN A 304 8.57 28.39 7.89
N GLN A 305 8.15 28.23 6.62
CA GLN A 305 8.53 29.12 5.53
C GLN A 305 7.87 30.51 5.61
N ARG A 306 6.68 30.61 6.23
CA ARG A 306 6.01 31.91 6.45
C ARG A 306 6.67 32.70 7.58
N ASP A 307 7.09 31.98 8.61
CA ASP A 307 7.76 32.61 9.76
C ASP A 307 9.18 33.08 9.41
N ALA A 308 9.87 32.38 8.51
CA ALA A 308 11.19 32.76 8.00
C ALA A 308 11.20 33.96 7.01
N ARG A 309 10.01 34.45 6.59
CA ARG A 309 9.94 35.68 5.77
C ARG A 309 9.90 36.91 6.68
N PRO A 310 10.84 37.86 6.49
CA PRO A 310 10.75 39.13 7.20
C PRO A 310 9.42 39.84 6.86
N PRO A 311 8.78 40.54 7.81
CA PRO A 311 7.56 41.29 7.57
C PRO A 311 7.81 42.22 6.36
N SER A 312 6.98 42.08 5.33
CA SER A 312 6.99 42.99 4.18
C SER A 312 6.78 44.39 4.67
N ALA A 313 7.81 45.24 4.48
CA ALA A 313 7.80 46.65 4.79
C ALA A 313 6.80 47.41 3.90
#